data_ea29c8e7e9ca2353fe288d2f1c77238d
#
_entry.id   ea29c8e7e9ca2353fe288d2f1c77238d
#
_cell.length_a   1.000
_cell.length_b   1.000
_cell.length_c   1.000
_cell.angle_alpha   90.00
_cell.angle_beta   90.00
_cell.angle_gamma   90.00
#
_symmetry.space_group_name_H-M   'P 1'
#
loop_
_entity.id
_entity.type
_entity.pdbx_description
1 polymer ?
#
loop_
_entity_poly.entity_id
_entity_poly.type
_entity_poly.pdbx_seq_one_letter_code
_entity_poly.pdbx_strand_id
1 'polypeptide(L)'
;KDTSGLLMVARTEIAQTHLVRQLQERSVGRQYLALVKGHISDEGVIDAAIGRDRRVAVRMSVDAPIAAKEARTRYRCEARGLWGNHPVSLVECQLETGRTHQIRVHLSSLGHPLIGDGIYGGPAWAEASRQMLHAQSLSFVDPADSSERQFTVPVPDDMQSVLDAIDWS
;
A
#
# COMPACT_ATOMS: atom_id res chain seq x y z
N LYS A 1 6.09 8.92 -2.76
CA LYS A 1 7.53 8.94 -2.50
C LYS A 1 7.89 7.72 -1.67
N ASP A 2 9.01 7.07 -1.96
CA ASP A 2 9.61 5.96 -1.21
C ASP A 2 8.79 4.62 -1.17
N THR A 3 7.72 4.48 -1.95
CA THR A 3 7.12 3.19 -2.26
C THR A 3 7.81 2.60 -3.47
N SER A 4 8.34 1.39 -3.37
CA SER A 4 8.99 0.68 -4.47
C SER A 4 7.97 -0.02 -5.38
N GLY A 5 8.42 -0.52 -6.52
CA GLY A 5 7.62 -1.35 -7.42
C GLY A 5 7.02 -0.61 -8.61
N LEU A 6 5.90 -1.12 -9.08
CA LEU A 6 5.26 -0.73 -10.34
C LEU A 6 4.57 0.64 -10.24
N LEU A 7 4.72 1.43 -11.30
CA LEU A 7 4.04 2.69 -11.49
C LEU A 7 3.53 2.76 -12.94
N MET A 8 2.27 3.14 -13.12
CA MET A 8 1.66 3.35 -14.42
C MET A 8 1.68 4.84 -14.79
N VAL A 9 2.19 5.16 -15.99
CA VAL A 9 2.27 6.53 -16.51
C VAL A 9 1.71 6.59 -17.92
N ALA A 10 0.69 7.43 -18.13
CA ALA A 10 0.17 7.71 -19.46
C ALA A 10 1.11 8.67 -20.22
N ARG A 11 1.41 8.35 -21.47
CA ARG A 11 2.27 9.19 -22.37
C ARG A 11 1.47 10.06 -23.32
N THR A 12 0.15 9.85 -23.44
CA THR A 12 -0.75 10.61 -24.29
C THR A 12 -2.04 10.93 -23.54
N GLU A 13 -2.75 11.97 -23.96
CA GLU A 13 -4.06 12.32 -23.39
C GLU A 13 -5.11 11.22 -23.58
N ILE A 14 -5.06 10.51 -24.72
CA ILE A 14 -5.96 9.38 -25.00
C ILE A 14 -5.71 8.26 -23.98
N ALA A 15 -4.45 7.86 -23.79
CA ALA A 15 -4.10 6.84 -22.82
C ALA A 15 -4.48 7.29 -21.39
N GLN A 16 -4.26 8.55 -21.05
CA GLN A 16 -4.65 9.09 -19.73
C GLN A 16 -6.15 8.96 -19.51
N THR A 17 -6.97 9.38 -20.48
CA THR A 17 -8.44 9.30 -20.40
C THR A 17 -8.90 7.87 -20.18
N HIS A 18 -8.39 6.92 -20.94
CA HIS A 18 -8.73 5.49 -20.80
C HIS A 18 -8.33 4.92 -19.46
N LEU A 19 -7.11 5.20 -19.01
CA LEU A 19 -6.63 4.68 -17.72
C LEU A 19 -7.34 5.32 -16.52
N VAL A 20 -7.67 6.61 -16.59
CA VAL A 20 -8.50 7.29 -15.58
C VAL A 20 -9.89 6.66 -15.50
N ARG A 21 -10.51 6.34 -16.62
CA ARG A 21 -11.79 5.63 -16.67
C ARG A 21 -11.70 4.26 -15.99
N GLN A 22 -10.71 3.45 -16.33
CA GLN A 22 -10.47 2.14 -15.69
C GLN A 22 -10.27 2.26 -14.18
N LEU A 23 -9.55 3.28 -13.72
CA LEU A 23 -9.39 3.56 -12.29
C LEU A 23 -10.72 3.93 -11.61
N GLN A 24 -11.59 4.70 -12.28
CA GLN A 24 -12.93 5.05 -11.79
C GLN A 24 -13.85 3.82 -11.74
N GLU A 25 -13.78 2.95 -12.75
CA GLU A 25 -14.50 1.69 -12.84
C GLU A 25 -13.93 0.59 -11.94
N ARG A 26 -12.82 0.87 -11.24
CA ARG A 26 -12.10 -0.08 -10.36
C ARG A 26 -11.62 -1.35 -11.07
N SER A 27 -11.40 -1.27 -12.38
CA SER A 27 -10.94 -2.37 -13.21
C SER A 27 -9.41 -2.51 -13.26
N VAL A 28 -8.65 -1.52 -12.77
CA VAL A 28 -7.19 -1.62 -12.61
C VAL A 28 -6.86 -2.43 -11.36
N GLY A 29 -6.22 -3.59 -11.54
CA GLY A 29 -5.69 -4.39 -10.44
C GLY A 29 -4.41 -3.77 -9.88
N ARG A 30 -4.35 -3.57 -8.56
CA ARG A 30 -3.18 -3.01 -7.87
C ARG A 30 -2.97 -3.75 -6.57
N GLN A 31 -1.92 -4.58 -6.55
CA GLN A 31 -1.55 -5.35 -5.37
C GLN A 31 -0.22 -4.84 -4.81
N TYR A 32 -0.20 -4.70 -3.51
CA TYR A 32 0.95 -4.22 -2.75
C TYR A 32 1.32 -5.23 -1.68
N LEU A 33 2.61 -5.35 -1.41
CA LEU A 33 3.13 -6.06 -0.26
C LEU A 33 3.55 -5.04 0.79
N ALA A 34 3.10 -5.22 2.03
CA ALA A 34 3.36 -4.34 3.16
C ALA A 34 3.86 -5.14 4.37
N LEU A 35 4.94 -4.70 5.00
CA LEU A 35 5.36 -5.23 6.29
C LEU A 35 4.87 -4.28 7.39
N VAL A 36 4.08 -4.81 8.33
CA VAL A 36 3.43 -4.03 9.38
C VAL A 36 3.83 -4.48 10.78
N LYS A 37 3.73 -3.56 11.74
CA LYS A 37 3.87 -3.83 13.15
C LYS A 37 2.69 -4.66 13.67
N GLY A 38 2.98 -5.67 14.49
CA GLY A 38 2.00 -6.49 15.19
C GLY A 38 1.43 -7.61 14.33
N HIS A 39 0.67 -8.49 14.95
CA HIS A 39 -0.07 -9.56 14.28
C HIS A 39 -1.45 -9.03 13.89
N ILE A 40 -1.66 -8.79 12.60
CA ILE A 40 -2.95 -8.38 12.04
C ILE A 40 -3.86 -9.61 11.86
N SER A 41 -5.18 -9.41 11.77
CA SER A 41 -6.15 -10.47 11.41
C SER A 41 -5.86 -11.07 10.04
N ASP A 42 -6.38 -12.29 9.78
CA ASP A 42 -6.08 -13.03 8.55
C ASP A 42 -6.43 -12.27 7.28
N GLU A 43 -7.59 -11.63 7.28
CA GLU A 43 -8.05 -10.80 6.17
C GLU A 43 -9.02 -9.70 6.65
N GLY A 44 -9.25 -8.73 5.82
CA GLY A 44 -10.23 -7.68 6.10
C GLY A 44 -10.39 -6.66 4.99
N VAL A 45 -11.36 -5.79 5.20
CA VAL A 45 -11.63 -4.63 4.36
C VAL A 45 -11.61 -3.38 5.22
N ILE A 46 -10.77 -2.42 4.84
CA ILE A 46 -10.76 -1.10 5.47
C ILE A 46 -11.53 -0.15 4.55
N ASP A 47 -12.73 0.22 4.99
CA ASP A 47 -13.62 1.13 4.28
C ASP A 47 -13.73 2.40 5.11
N ALA A 48 -12.78 3.31 4.92
CA ALA A 48 -12.67 4.54 5.70
C ALA A 48 -12.20 5.70 4.80
N ALA A 49 -13.02 6.73 4.68
CA ALA A 49 -12.73 7.89 3.86
C ALA A 49 -11.44 8.58 4.33
N ILE A 50 -10.61 8.98 3.36
CA ILE A 50 -9.31 9.63 3.61
C ILE A 50 -9.35 11.08 3.14
N GLY A 51 -8.85 11.97 3.97
CA GLY A 51 -8.63 13.37 3.63
C GLY A 51 -7.37 13.92 4.31
N ARG A 52 -7.15 15.22 4.22
CA ARG A 52 -5.99 15.84 4.86
C ARG A 52 -6.14 15.85 6.38
N ASP A 53 -5.05 15.56 7.07
CA ASP A 53 -4.98 15.72 8.52
C ASP A 53 -5.12 17.21 8.89
N ARG A 54 -5.90 17.52 9.94
CA ARG A 54 -6.14 18.89 10.39
C ARG A 54 -4.94 19.53 11.08
N ARG A 55 -4.04 18.71 11.60
CA ARG A 55 -2.93 19.15 12.45
C ARG A 55 -1.59 19.09 11.74
N VAL A 56 -1.42 18.12 10.82
CA VAL A 56 -0.14 17.84 10.17
C VAL A 56 -0.30 17.90 8.66
N ALA A 57 0.19 18.97 8.04
CA ALA A 57 -0.02 19.28 6.61
C ALA A 57 0.42 18.18 5.62
N VAL A 58 1.45 17.41 5.96
CA VAL A 58 1.98 16.33 5.10
C VAL A 58 1.27 14.99 5.31
N ARG A 59 0.33 14.93 6.27
CA ARG A 59 -0.34 13.71 6.68
C ARG A 59 -1.75 13.65 6.11
N MET A 60 -2.18 12.42 5.79
CA MET A 60 -3.58 12.08 5.53
C MET A 60 -4.16 11.41 6.77
N SER A 61 -5.49 11.44 6.92
CA SER A 61 -6.16 10.89 8.09
C SER A 61 -7.51 10.28 7.71
N VAL A 62 -7.96 9.31 8.51
CA VAL A 62 -9.34 8.82 8.54
C VAL A 62 -10.14 9.47 9.68
N ASP A 63 -9.45 10.09 10.67
CA ASP A 63 -10.08 10.76 11.80
C ASP A 63 -10.42 12.20 11.47
N ALA A 64 -11.71 12.49 11.31
CA ALA A 64 -12.23 13.82 11.00
C ALA A 64 -11.41 14.60 9.93
N PRO A 65 -11.12 13.99 8.78
CA PRO A 65 -10.26 14.57 7.77
C PRO A 65 -10.91 15.78 7.07
N ILE A 66 -10.07 16.63 6.48
CA ILE A 66 -10.54 17.74 5.62
C ILE A 66 -10.69 17.19 4.20
N ALA A 67 -11.81 17.50 3.54
CA ALA A 67 -12.13 17.10 2.17
C ALA A 67 -11.96 15.58 1.96
N ALA A 68 -12.56 14.79 2.85
CA ALA A 68 -12.53 13.34 2.81
C ALA A 68 -13.10 12.80 1.50
N LYS A 69 -12.42 11.79 0.96
CA LYS A 69 -12.88 11.03 -0.21
C LYS A 69 -12.95 9.56 0.14
N GLU A 70 -13.95 8.87 -0.39
CA GLU A 70 -14.09 7.42 -0.27
C GLU A 70 -12.75 6.73 -0.52
N ALA A 71 -12.40 5.80 0.36
CA ALA A 71 -11.19 5.00 0.24
C ALA A 71 -11.44 3.60 0.77
N ARG A 72 -11.05 2.58 -0.03
CA ARG A 72 -11.26 1.19 0.30
C ARG A 72 -10.06 0.35 -0.05
N THR A 73 -9.58 -0.41 0.94
CA THR A 73 -8.42 -1.32 0.84
C THR A 73 -8.83 -2.69 1.36
N ARG A 74 -8.65 -3.73 0.56
CA ARG A 74 -8.69 -5.11 1.04
C ARG A 74 -7.30 -5.52 1.47
N TYR A 75 -7.20 -6.35 2.49
CA TYR A 75 -5.93 -6.92 2.90
C TYR A 75 -6.07 -8.38 3.28
N ARG A 76 -4.97 -9.12 3.12
CA ARG A 76 -4.79 -10.50 3.55
C ARG A 76 -3.42 -10.65 4.19
N CYS A 77 -3.37 -11.25 5.36
CA CYS A 77 -2.12 -11.59 6.03
C CYS A 77 -1.50 -12.81 5.33
N GLU A 78 -0.28 -12.63 4.81
CA GLU A 78 0.46 -13.69 4.13
C GLU A 78 1.30 -14.51 5.12
N ALA A 79 1.89 -13.83 6.11
CA ALA A 79 2.71 -14.46 7.13
C ALA A 79 2.74 -13.62 8.41
N ARG A 80 2.96 -14.26 9.53
CA ARG A 80 3.27 -13.65 10.82
C ARG A 80 4.63 -14.10 11.29
N GLY A 81 5.32 -13.23 12.01
CA GLY A 81 6.65 -13.55 12.52
C GLY A 81 7.07 -12.60 13.61
N LEU A 82 8.33 -12.75 13.99
CA LEU A 82 8.98 -11.92 14.99
C LEU A 82 10.24 -11.29 14.38
N TRP A 83 10.42 -9.99 14.58
CA TRP A 83 11.71 -9.36 14.44
C TRP A 83 12.32 -9.14 15.84
N GLY A 84 13.27 -9.97 16.20
CA GLY A 84 13.65 -10.11 17.60
C GLY A 84 12.42 -10.51 18.44
N ASN A 85 12.02 -9.63 19.36
CA ASN A 85 10.81 -9.84 20.17
C ASN A 85 9.58 -9.04 19.70
N HIS A 86 9.66 -8.42 18.53
CA HIS A 86 8.58 -7.56 18.03
C HIS A 86 7.72 -8.30 17.03
N PRO A 87 6.42 -8.50 17.29
CA PRO A 87 5.52 -9.13 16.35
C PRO A 87 5.36 -8.28 15.09
N VAL A 88 5.34 -8.95 13.95
CA VAL A 88 5.14 -8.35 12.61
C VAL A 88 4.23 -9.22 11.76
N SER A 89 3.68 -8.63 10.72
CA SER A 89 2.92 -9.36 9.69
C SER A 89 3.30 -8.88 8.30
N LEU A 90 3.44 -9.82 7.38
CA LEU A 90 3.50 -9.55 5.95
C LEU A 90 2.08 -9.55 5.41
N VAL A 91 1.70 -8.48 4.71
CA VAL A 91 0.31 -8.24 4.32
C VAL A 91 0.24 -7.92 2.84
N GLU A 92 -0.57 -8.67 2.10
CA GLU A 92 -0.99 -8.29 0.76
C GLU A 92 -2.13 -7.27 0.86
N CYS A 93 -2.03 -6.15 0.14
CA CYS A 93 -3.07 -5.14 0.06
C CYS A 93 -3.54 -4.95 -1.37
N GLN A 94 -4.85 -5.01 -1.58
CA GLN A 94 -5.50 -4.72 -2.86
C GLN A 94 -6.25 -3.39 -2.78
N LEU A 95 -5.95 -2.47 -3.69
CA LEU A 95 -6.56 -1.14 -3.75
C LEU A 95 -7.78 -1.12 -4.66
N GLU A 96 -8.97 -0.83 -4.12
CA GLU A 96 -10.15 -0.50 -4.91
C GLU A 96 -10.17 1.00 -5.28
N THR A 97 -9.62 1.85 -4.44
CA THR A 97 -9.41 3.29 -4.65
C THR A 97 -7.92 3.62 -4.57
N GLY A 98 -7.52 4.82 -4.95
CA GLY A 98 -6.11 5.24 -4.93
C GLY A 98 -5.94 6.63 -4.33
N ARG A 99 -6.10 6.77 -3.01
CA ARG A 99 -5.87 8.05 -2.32
C ARG A 99 -4.42 8.17 -1.88
N THR A 100 -3.97 9.39 -1.72
CA THR A 100 -2.63 9.67 -1.19
C THR A 100 -2.41 8.93 0.12
N HIS A 101 -1.32 8.16 0.20
CA HIS A 101 -0.92 7.37 1.37
C HIS A 101 -1.97 6.33 1.84
N GLN A 102 -2.89 5.91 0.99
CA GLN A 102 -4.07 5.13 1.40
C GLN A 102 -3.72 3.89 2.24
N ILE A 103 -2.84 2.99 1.78
CA ILE A 103 -2.45 1.78 2.53
C ILE A 103 -1.82 2.17 3.88
N ARG A 104 -0.94 3.16 3.88
CA ARG A 104 -0.23 3.64 5.07
C ARG A 104 -1.20 4.15 6.15
N VAL A 105 -2.16 4.97 5.75
CA VAL A 105 -3.20 5.53 6.63
C VAL A 105 -4.12 4.42 7.14
N HIS A 106 -4.62 3.58 6.24
CA HIS A 106 -5.55 2.51 6.58
C HIS A 106 -4.96 1.51 7.57
N LEU A 107 -3.77 0.97 7.28
CA LEU A 107 -3.13 0.01 8.20
C LEU A 107 -2.76 0.65 9.54
N SER A 108 -2.28 1.91 9.52
CA SER A 108 -2.03 2.67 10.76
C SER A 108 -3.30 2.87 11.60
N SER A 109 -4.47 3.10 10.96
CA SER A 109 -5.74 3.27 11.67
C SER A 109 -6.23 2.00 12.37
N LEU A 110 -5.79 0.83 11.92
CA LEU A 110 -6.01 -0.46 12.59
C LEU A 110 -5.01 -0.74 13.72
N GLY A 111 -4.04 0.15 13.96
CA GLY A 111 -2.96 -0.07 14.93
C GLY A 111 -1.77 -0.86 14.38
N HIS A 112 -1.73 -1.10 13.07
CA HIS A 112 -0.70 -1.82 12.35
C HIS A 112 0.07 -0.93 11.35
N PRO A 113 0.78 0.13 11.81
CA PRO A 113 1.55 0.98 10.90
C PRO A 113 2.67 0.18 10.22
N LEU A 114 3.03 0.62 9.00
CA LEU A 114 4.11 -0.01 8.25
C LEU A 114 5.46 0.19 8.95
N ILE A 115 6.29 -0.82 8.91
CA ILE A 115 7.68 -0.71 9.36
C ILE A 115 8.42 0.33 8.51
N GLY A 116 9.20 1.21 9.17
CA GLY A 116 9.92 2.31 8.53
C GLY A 116 9.07 3.53 8.18
N ASP A 117 7.79 3.55 8.53
CA ASP A 117 6.89 4.67 8.23
C ASP A 117 6.81 5.69 9.36
N GLY A 118 7.78 6.57 9.46
CA GLY A 118 7.83 7.60 10.49
C GLY A 118 6.66 8.60 10.49
N ILE A 119 5.94 8.76 9.36
CA ILE A 119 4.79 9.67 9.28
C ILE A 119 3.56 9.09 10.00
N TYR A 120 3.36 7.79 9.91
CA TYR A 120 2.18 7.10 10.44
C TYR A 120 2.46 6.23 11.68
N GLY A 121 3.60 6.46 12.35
CA GLY A 121 3.93 5.81 13.63
C GLY A 121 4.52 4.42 13.48
N GLY A 122 5.01 4.09 12.31
CA GLY A 122 5.79 2.87 12.08
C GLY A 122 7.12 2.91 12.82
N PRO A 123 7.55 1.80 13.42
CA PRO A 123 8.83 1.76 14.09
C PRO A 123 9.98 1.97 13.10
N ALA A 124 10.96 2.75 13.52
CA ALA A 124 12.21 2.94 12.78
C ALA A 124 13.15 1.80 13.16
N TRP A 125 13.41 0.89 12.22
CA TRP A 125 14.43 -0.14 12.36
C TRP A 125 15.61 0.17 11.45
N ALA A 126 16.82 -0.14 11.87
CA ALA A 126 18.03 0.28 11.17
C ALA A 126 18.04 -0.17 9.69
N GLU A 127 17.49 -1.35 9.43
CA GLU A 127 17.43 -1.95 8.10
C GLU A 127 16.28 -1.40 7.25
N ALA A 128 15.25 -0.79 7.87
CA ALA A 128 14.07 -0.25 7.21
C ALA A 128 14.19 1.27 6.99
N SER A 129 14.97 1.69 6.00
CA SER A 129 15.25 3.10 5.71
C SER A 129 14.06 3.90 5.16
N ARG A 130 12.97 3.22 4.78
CA ARG A 130 11.72 3.77 4.25
C ARG A 130 10.55 2.91 4.70
N GLN A 131 9.32 3.35 4.40
CA GLN A 131 8.16 2.46 4.62
C GLN A 131 8.32 1.16 3.81
N MET A 132 8.19 0.02 4.47
CA MET A 132 8.23 -1.30 3.84
C MET A 132 6.93 -1.57 3.10
N LEU A 133 6.82 -0.93 1.94
CA LEU A 133 5.69 -0.98 1.02
C LEU A 133 6.19 -1.11 -0.42
N HIS A 134 5.64 -2.08 -1.13
CA HIS A 134 6.04 -2.43 -2.49
C HIS A 134 4.82 -2.66 -3.38
N ALA A 135 4.71 -1.93 -4.50
CA ALA A 135 3.71 -2.15 -5.53
C ALA A 135 4.11 -3.38 -6.37
N GLN A 136 3.66 -4.56 -5.95
CA GLN A 136 4.12 -5.85 -6.48
C GLN A 136 3.47 -6.20 -7.81
N SER A 137 2.16 -5.96 -7.96
CA SER A 137 1.42 -6.33 -9.17
C SER A 137 0.51 -5.21 -9.65
N LEU A 138 0.45 -5.07 -10.97
CA LEU A 138 -0.39 -4.10 -11.67
C LEU A 138 -1.03 -4.77 -12.88
N SER A 139 -2.35 -4.67 -13.02
CA SER A 139 -3.07 -5.13 -14.21
C SER A 139 -4.05 -4.08 -14.71
N PHE A 140 -4.16 -3.94 -16.03
CA PHE A 140 -5.05 -3.01 -16.71
C PHE A 140 -5.27 -3.45 -18.15
N VAL A 141 -6.26 -2.85 -18.81
CA VAL A 141 -6.46 -3.00 -20.26
C VAL A 141 -5.66 -1.92 -20.98
N ASP A 142 -4.79 -2.34 -21.90
CA ASP A 142 -3.95 -1.42 -22.69
C ASP A 142 -4.80 -0.55 -23.60
N PRO A 143 -4.73 0.78 -23.48
CA PRO A 143 -5.51 1.69 -24.34
C PRO A 143 -5.18 1.60 -25.84
N ALA A 144 -4.04 1.05 -26.21
CA ALA A 144 -3.59 1.00 -27.60
C ALA A 144 -4.22 -0.16 -28.39
N ASP A 145 -4.39 -1.32 -27.75
CA ASP A 145 -4.82 -2.55 -28.42
C ASP A 145 -5.95 -3.30 -27.70
N SER A 146 -6.43 -2.75 -26.59
CA SER A 146 -7.46 -3.35 -25.72
C SER A 146 -7.08 -4.73 -25.15
N SER A 147 -5.81 -5.07 -25.12
CA SER A 147 -5.33 -6.30 -24.49
C SER A 147 -5.18 -6.14 -22.98
N GLU A 148 -5.44 -7.21 -22.24
CA GLU A 148 -5.11 -7.24 -20.82
C GLU A 148 -3.59 -7.30 -20.61
N ARG A 149 -3.08 -6.44 -19.76
CA ARG A 149 -1.68 -6.41 -19.34
C ARG A 149 -1.61 -6.69 -17.86
N GLN A 150 -0.69 -7.56 -17.50
CA GLN A 150 -0.34 -7.83 -16.11
C GLN A 150 1.17 -7.82 -15.94
N PHE A 151 1.62 -7.10 -14.93
CA PHE A 151 3.03 -6.99 -14.56
C PHE A 151 3.19 -7.37 -13.10
N THR A 152 4.27 -8.05 -12.80
CA THR A 152 4.65 -8.40 -11.43
C THR A 152 6.15 -8.21 -11.29
N VAL A 153 6.59 -7.64 -10.17
CA VAL A 153 8.00 -7.44 -9.86
C VAL A 153 8.31 -7.98 -8.47
N PRO A 154 9.50 -8.57 -8.27
CA PRO A 154 9.92 -9.03 -6.96
C PRO A 154 10.16 -7.84 -6.02
N VAL A 155 10.14 -8.10 -4.72
CA VAL A 155 10.55 -7.10 -3.72
C VAL A 155 12.00 -6.68 -3.96
N PRO A 156 12.35 -5.42 -3.75
CA PRO A 156 13.72 -4.94 -3.90
C PRO A 156 14.60 -5.39 -2.73
N ASP A 157 15.91 -5.39 -2.94
CA ASP A 157 16.91 -5.92 -2.02
C ASP A 157 16.81 -5.33 -0.60
N ASP A 158 16.51 -4.04 -0.48
CA ASP A 158 16.34 -3.36 0.82
C ASP A 158 15.16 -3.94 1.62
N MET A 159 14.04 -4.23 0.96
CA MET A 159 12.90 -4.86 1.60
C MET A 159 13.14 -6.36 1.83
N GLN A 160 13.79 -7.04 0.88
CA GLN A 160 14.13 -8.46 1.03
C GLN A 160 15.03 -8.69 2.23
N SER A 161 16.06 -7.85 2.44
CA SER A 161 16.94 -7.94 3.60
C SER A 161 16.20 -7.80 4.93
N VAL A 162 15.17 -6.96 4.97
CA VAL A 162 14.30 -6.84 6.15
C VAL A 162 13.47 -8.11 6.35
N LEU A 163 12.89 -8.67 5.28
CA LEU A 163 12.08 -9.88 5.35
C LEU A 163 12.91 -11.11 5.79
N ASP A 164 14.16 -11.20 5.32
CA ASP A 164 15.08 -12.30 5.65
C ASP A 164 15.52 -12.28 7.12
N ALA A 165 15.44 -11.13 7.78
CA ALA A 165 15.77 -10.98 9.19
C ALA A 165 14.63 -11.33 10.17
N ILE A 166 13.46 -11.72 9.64
CA ILE A 166 12.27 -12.06 10.42
C ILE A 166 12.19 -13.57 10.60
N ASP A 167 11.92 -13.99 11.85
CA ASP A 167 11.58 -15.37 12.17
C ASP A 167 10.07 -15.59 11.89
N TRP A 168 9.78 -16.18 10.75
CA TRP A 168 8.41 -16.43 10.28
C TRP A 168 7.84 -17.70 10.91
N SER A 169 6.62 -17.62 11.43
CA SER A 169 5.86 -18.74 12.02
C SER A 169 4.81 -19.31 11.07
#